data_422bc7d1386ccc1a7e524038f34000f4
#
_entry.id   422bc7d1386ccc1a7e524038f34000f4
#
_cell.length_a   1.000
_cell.length_b   1.000
_cell.length_c   1.000
_cell.angle_alpha   90.00
_cell.angle_beta   90.00
_cell.angle_gamma   90.00
#
_symmetry.space_group_name_H-M   'P 1'
#
loop_
_entity.id
_entity.type
_entity.pdbx_description
1 polymer ?
#
loop_
_entity_poly.entity_id
_entity_poly.type
_entity_poly.pdbx_seq_one_letter_code
_entity_poly.pdbx_strand_id
1 'polypeptide(L)'
;GIKSYCEKNHIKALVIGISGGIDSTVCAALCKQVDLPLIGVSLPCSTNGTDEVSSATLAGNEFCTTFEEINLEEVYETVEGFCKGTLHNIDTTPISRGNIKARFRMITLYDIASRMGGIVVDTDNLTEHFLGFWTLHGDDGDFNPIGCLWKHEVYGLAKWMKENVYKDSKALEAA
;
A
#
# COMPACT_ATOMS: atom_id res chain seq x y z
N GLY A 1 -16.09 8.54 8.92
CA GLY A 1 -14.97 7.65 8.61
C GLY A 1 -15.16 6.89 7.29
N ILE A 2 -14.31 5.90 7.00
CA ILE A 2 -14.26 5.19 5.71
C ILE A 2 -15.61 4.57 5.31
N LYS A 3 -16.32 3.92 6.23
CA LYS A 3 -17.64 3.32 5.97
C LYS A 3 -18.62 4.35 5.41
N SER A 4 -18.77 5.49 6.08
CA SER A 4 -19.68 6.57 5.64
C SER A 4 -19.27 7.17 4.29
N TYR A 5 -17.95 7.26 4.02
CA TYR A 5 -17.44 7.70 2.72
C TYR A 5 -17.83 6.71 1.61
N CYS A 6 -17.63 5.42 1.84
CA CYS A 6 -17.95 4.37 0.89
C CYS A 6 -19.47 4.29 0.58
N GLU A 7 -20.30 4.34 1.62
CA GLU A 7 -21.76 4.35 1.47
C GLU A 7 -22.24 5.55 0.64
N LYS A 8 -21.76 6.75 0.97
CA LYS A 8 -22.13 7.99 0.27
C LYS A 8 -21.73 8.00 -1.21
N ASN A 9 -20.60 7.37 -1.54
CA ASN A 9 -20.04 7.38 -2.89
C ASN A 9 -20.29 6.07 -3.66
N HIS A 10 -21.10 5.16 -3.10
CA HIS A 10 -21.44 3.87 -3.73
C HIS A 10 -20.23 3.00 -4.08
N ILE A 11 -19.20 3.05 -3.25
CA ILE A 11 -17.96 2.27 -3.42
C ILE A 11 -18.26 0.79 -3.16
N LYS A 12 -17.77 -0.09 -4.04
CA LYS A 12 -18.04 -1.53 -4.01
C LYS A 12 -16.90 -2.37 -3.44
N ALA A 13 -15.68 -1.84 -3.43
CA ALA A 13 -14.49 -2.52 -2.92
C ALA A 13 -13.44 -1.52 -2.44
N LEU A 14 -12.56 -1.96 -1.56
CA LEU A 14 -11.34 -1.26 -1.18
C LEU A 14 -10.15 -2.01 -1.75
N VAL A 15 -9.21 -1.33 -2.37
CA VAL A 15 -7.97 -1.90 -2.90
C VAL A 15 -6.80 -1.28 -2.16
N ILE A 16 -5.90 -2.11 -1.65
CA ILE A 16 -4.76 -1.66 -0.85
C ILE A 16 -3.47 -2.35 -1.25
N GLY A 17 -2.40 -1.57 -1.39
CA GLY A 17 -1.04 -2.10 -1.50
C GLY A 17 -0.55 -2.59 -0.14
N ILE A 18 -0.14 -3.85 -0.05
CA ILE A 18 0.40 -4.45 1.19
C ILE A 18 1.91 -4.60 1.04
N SER A 19 2.66 -3.71 1.68
CA SER A 19 4.12 -3.74 1.68
C SER A 19 4.73 -4.66 2.76
N GLY A 20 3.93 -5.02 3.76
CA GLY A 20 4.40 -5.71 4.97
C GLY A 20 4.89 -4.75 6.07
N GLY A 21 4.97 -3.44 5.81
CA GLY A 21 5.27 -2.43 6.81
C GLY A 21 4.05 -2.08 7.68
N ILE A 22 4.32 -1.41 8.82
CA ILE A 22 3.31 -1.09 9.83
C ILE A 22 2.14 -0.28 9.27
N ASP A 23 2.39 0.69 8.38
CA ASP A 23 1.36 1.58 7.85
C ASP A 23 0.34 0.81 7.02
N SER A 24 0.79 0.04 6.02
CA SER A 24 -0.09 -0.77 5.18
C SER A 24 -0.84 -1.84 5.99
N THR A 25 -0.19 -2.43 7.01
CA THR A 25 -0.79 -3.42 7.91
C THR A 25 -1.91 -2.81 8.76
N VAL A 26 -1.67 -1.62 9.35
CA VAL A 26 -2.68 -0.90 10.14
C VAL A 26 -3.84 -0.44 9.26
N CYS A 27 -3.55 0.07 8.06
CA CYS A 27 -4.60 0.46 7.10
C CYS A 27 -5.47 -0.74 6.70
N ALA A 28 -4.87 -1.90 6.42
CA ALA A 28 -5.62 -3.12 6.12
C ALA A 28 -6.51 -3.57 7.30
N ALA A 29 -5.97 -3.53 8.52
CA ALA A 29 -6.71 -3.87 9.74
C ALA A 29 -7.88 -2.89 10.00
N LEU A 30 -7.72 -1.61 9.72
CA LEU A 30 -8.80 -0.61 9.79
C LEU A 30 -9.87 -0.86 8.71
N CYS A 31 -9.43 -1.11 7.47
CA CYS A 31 -10.33 -1.38 6.35
C CYS A 31 -11.15 -2.66 6.52
N LYS A 32 -10.58 -3.68 7.19
CA LYS A 32 -11.31 -4.91 7.55
C LYS A 32 -12.57 -4.66 8.39
N GLN A 33 -12.64 -3.54 9.12
CA GLN A 33 -13.83 -3.16 9.91
C GLN A 33 -14.98 -2.61 9.03
N VAL A 34 -14.72 -2.41 7.75
CA VAL A 34 -15.72 -1.96 6.78
C VAL A 34 -16.34 -3.19 6.12
N ASP A 35 -17.66 -3.22 6.00
CA ASP A 35 -18.40 -4.32 5.37
C ASP A 35 -18.36 -4.21 3.84
N LEU A 36 -17.13 -4.27 3.28
CA LEU A 36 -16.84 -4.26 1.86
C LEU A 36 -15.69 -5.24 1.56
N PRO A 37 -15.64 -5.80 0.34
CA PRO A 37 -14.46 -6.54 -0.10
C PRO A 37 -13.20 -5.68 0.00
N LEU A 38 -12.17 -6.19 0.70
CA LEU A 38 -10.84 -5.61 0.79
C LEU A 38 -9.89 -6.46 -0.06
N ILE A 39 -9.38 -5.87 -1.13
CA ILE A 39 -8.44 -6.52 -2.06
C ILE A 39 -7.04 -6.04 -1.69
N GLY A 40 -6.25 -6.91 -1.11
CA GLY A 40 -4.84 -6.66 -0.80
C GLY A 40 -3.94 -7.12 -1.94
N VAL A 41 -2.99 -6.29 -2.33
CA VAL A 41 -2.04 -6.63 -3.38
C VAL A 41 -0.62 -6.34 -2.91
N SER A 42 0.23 -7.37 -2.90
CA SER A 42 1.67 -7.20 -2.75
C SER A 42 2.30 -7.01 -4.14
N LEU A 43 3.11 -5.97 -4.28
CA LEU A 43 3.68 -5.54 -5.56
C LEU A 43 5.22 -5.48 -5.46
N PRO A 44 5.90 -6.64 -5.26
CA PRO A 44 7.35 -6.67 -5.14
C PRO A 44 8.02 -6.27 -6.46
N CYS A 45 9.18 -5.61 -6.30
CA CYS A 45 10.18 -5.40 -7.32
C CYS A 45 11.51 -5.90 -6.76
N SER A 46 12.48 -6.26 -7.58
CA SER A 46 13.77 -6.92 -7.27
C SER A 46 14.50 -6.55 -5.97
N THR A 47 14.13 -5.46 -5.34
CA THR A 47 14.77 -4.95 -4.12
C THR A 47 14.05 -5.31 -2.83
N ASN A 48 12.91 -6.00 -2.91
CA ASN A 48 12.16 -6.41 -1.72
C ASN A 48 12.84 -7.63 -1.06
N GLY A 49 13.11 -7.52 0.25
CA GLY A 49 13.66 -8.63 1.02
C GLY A 49 12.64 -9.76 1.24
N THR A 50 13.12 -10.98 1.50
CA THR A 50 12.26 -12.13 1.81
C THR A 50 11.36 -11.87 3.04
N ASP A 51 11.85 -11.10 4.01
CA ASP A 51 11.11 -10.77 5.23
C ASP A 51 9.94 -9.80 4.96
N GLU A 52 10.12 -8.84 4.04
CA GLU A 52 9.04 -7.93 3.62
C GLU A 52 7.90 -8.69 2.93
N VAL A 53 8.25 -9.61 2.03
CA VAL A 53 7.27 -10.45 1.31
C VAL A 53 6.52 -11.35 2.30
N SER A 54 7.20 -11.92 3.29
CA SER A 54 6.54 -12.76 4.30
C SER A 54 5.60 -11.96 5.20
N SER A 55 5.99 -10.74 5.61
CA SER A 55 5.13 -9.83 6.39
C SER A 55 3.93 -9.34 5.59
N ALA A 56 4.11 -9.02 4.30
CA ALA A 56 3.02 -8.68 3.39
C ALA A 56 2.01 -9.84 3.26
N THR A 57 2.50 -11.06 3.11
CA THR A 57 1.67 -12.27 3.03
C THR A 57 0.86 -12.50 4.31
N LEU A 58 1.48 -12.29 5.49
CA LEU A 58 0.77 -12.37 6.76
C LEU A 58 -0.35 -11.33 6.85
N ALA A 59 -0.05 -10.07 6.56
CA ALA A 59 -1.03 -8.99 6.63
C ALA A 59 -2.18 -9.17 5.60
N GLY A 60 -1.85 -9.54 4.37
CA GLY A 60 -2.81 -9.78 3.30
C GLY A 60 -3.78 -10.92 3.65
N ASN A 61 -3.25 -12.07 4.07
CA ASN A 61 -4.07 -13.23 4.44
C ASN A 61 -4.91 -13.01 5.69
N GLU A 62 -4.43 -12.19 6.63
CA GLU A 62 -5.16 -11.94 7.88
C GLU A 62 -6.26 -10.90 7.70
N PHE A 63 -6.02 -9.84 6.95
CA PHE A 63 -6.94 -8.70 6.91
C PHE A 63 -7.75 -8.58 5.61
N CYS A 64 -7.23 -9.04 4.48
CA CYS A 64 -7.91 -8.87 3.19
C CYS A 64 -8.91 -9.98 2.89
N THR A 65 -9.94 -9.66 2.12
CA THR A 65 -10.91 -10.64 1.58
C THR A 65 -10.26 -11.50 0.51
N THR A 66 -9.40 -10.87 -0.30
CA THR A 66 -8.58 -11.50 -1.33
C THR A 66 -7.19 -10.88 -1.23
N PHE A 67 -6.16 -11.70 -1.33
CA PHE A 67 -4.77 -11.25 -1.33
C PHE A 67 -4.02 -11.89 -2.51
N GLU A 68 -3.34 -11.06 -3.28
CA GLU A 68 -2.56 -11.48 -4.45
C GLU A 68 -1.16 -10.85 -4.42
N GLU A 69 -0.19 -11.56 -4.94
CA GLU A 69 1.15 -11.04 -5.20
C GLU A 69 1.37 -10.89 -6.70
N ILE A 70 1.72 -9.69 -7.14
CA ILE A 70 2.01 -9.38 -8.54
C ILE A 70 3.44 -8.84 -8.62
N ASN A 71 4.35 -9.62 -9.16
CA ASN A 71 5.74 -9.20 -9.36
C ASN A 71 5.82 -8.18 -10.51
N LEU A 72 6.33 -6.99 -10.23
CA LEU A 72 6.45 -5.90 -11.20
C LEU A 72 7.85 -5.75 -11.83
N GLU A 73 8.77 -6.70 -11.56
CA GLU A 73 10.17 -6.62 -12.00
C GLU A 73 10.31 -6.45 -13.51
N GLU A 74 9.66 -7.32 -14.29
CA GLU A 74 9.77 -7.32 -15.76
C GLU A 74 9.26 -6.00 -16.37
N VAL A 75 8.14 -5.48 -15.81
CA VAL A 75 7.58 -4.20 -16.26
C VAL A 75 8.52 -3.06 -15.92
N TYR A 76 9.08 -3.08 -14.72
CA TYR A 76 10.05 -2.08 -14.27
C TYR A 76 11.30 -2.07 -15.16
N GLU A 77 11.92 -3.23 -15.38
CA GLU A 77 13.12 -3.35 -16.23
C GLU A 77 12.87 -2.86 -17.66
N THR A 78 11.71 -3.18 -18.22
CA THR A 78 11.30 -2.73 -19.55
C THR A 78 11.27 -1.21 -19.64
N VAL A 79 10.60 -0.55 -18.71
CA VAL A 79 10.47 0.92 -18.74
C VAL A 79 11.79 1.62 -18.37
N GLU A 80 12.54 1.07 -17.42
CA GLU A 80 13.88 1.59 -17.12
C GLU A 80 14.78 1.53 -18.36
N GLY A 81 14.70 0.44 -19.14
CA GLY A 81 15.42 0.30 -20.41
C GLY A 81 15.04 1.36 -21.43
N PHE A 82 13.75 1.65 -21.59
CA PHE A 82 13.30 2.75 -22.47
C PHE A 82 13.79 4.11 -22.00
N CYS A 83 13.71 4.41 -20.71
CA CYS A 83 14.16 5.68 -20.15
C CYS A 83 15.67 5.89 -20.36
N LYS A 84 16.49 4.87 -20.13
CA LYS A 84 17.94 4.92 -20.38
C LYS A 84 18.28 5.14 -21.86
N GLY A 85 17.51 4.53 -22.77
CA GLY A 85 17.73 4.66 -24.21
C GLY A 85 17.35 6.03 -24.79
N THR A 86 16.45 6.75 -24.12
CA THR A 86 15.87 7.99 -24.66
C THR A 86 16.72 9.23 -24.36
N LEU A 87 17.35 9.28 -23.19
CA LEU A 87 18.13 10.43 -22.74
C LEU A 87 19.61 10.03 -22.61
N HIS A 88 20.34 10.15 -23.70
CA HIS A 88 21.78 9.91 -23.72
C HIS A 88 22.48 10.83 -22.70
N ASN A 89 23.35 10.26 -21.86
CA ASN A 89 24.15 10.94 -20.83
C ASN A 89 23.41 11.43 -19.58
N ILE A 90 22.19 10.95 -19.30
CA ILE A 90 21.53 11.17 -18.01
C ILE A 90 21.35 9.81 -17.32
N ASP A 91 22.14 9.59 -16.27
CA ASP A 91 22.06 8.37 -15.48
C ASP A 91 20.82 8.37 -14.55
N THR A 92 20.26 7.19 -14.36
CA THR A 92 19.20 6.99 -13.36
C THR A 92 19.78 7.07 -11.95
N THR A 93 19.08 7.77 -11.05
CA THR A 93 19.43 7.83 -9.63
C THR A 93 18.63 6.79 -8.82
N PRO A 94 19.07 6.41 -7.61
CA PRO A 94 18.26 5.57 -6.73
C PRO A 94 16.85 6.14 -6.48
N ILE A 95 16.74 7.47 -6.35
CA ILE A 95 15.46 8.17 -6.17
C ILE A 95 14.58 8.03 -7.42
N SER A 96 15.13 8.25 -8.63
CA SER A 96 14.34 8.11 -9.86
C SER A 96 13.85 6.68 -10.06
N ARG A 97 14.64 5.69 -9.70
CA ARG A 97 14.24 4.27 -9.74
C ARG A 97 13.13 3.96 -8.75
N GLY A 98 13.25 4.44 -7.51
CA GLY A 98 12.21 4.31 -6.48
C GLY A 98 10.88 4.91 -6.95
N ASN A 99 10.93 6.12 -7.52
CA ASN A 99 9.76 6.83 -8.03
C ASN A 99 9.06 6.09 -9.19
N ILE A 100 9.81 5.45 -10.08
CA ILE A 100 9.21 4.62 -11.15
C ILE A 100 8.48 3.43 -10.53
N LYS A 101 9.11 2.73 -9.56
CA LYS A 101 8.50 1.58 -8.88
C LYS A 101 7.21 1.95 -8.15
N ALA A 102 7.20 3.07 -7.42
CA ALA A 102 6.02 3.57 -6.73
C ALA A 102 4.87 3.83 -7.72
N ARG A 103 5.15 4.51 -8.84
CA ARG A 103 4.15 4.78 -9.88
C ARG A 103 3.58 3.52 -10.52
N PHE A 104 4.39 2.50 -10.75
CA PHE A 104 3.88 1.21 -11.25
C PHE A 104 2.95 0.52 -10.27
N ARG A 105 3.25 0.58 -8.98
CA ARG A 105 2.33 0.08 -7.95
C ARG A 105 0.99 0.79 -8.04
N MET A 106 0.99 2.12 -8.15
CA MET A 106 -0.25 2.90 -8.27
C MET A 106 -1.04 2.59 -9.54
N ILE A 107 -0.38 2.47 -10.70
CA ILE A 107 -1.04 2.07 -11.94
C ILE A 107 -1.77 0.74 -11.74
N THR A 108 -1.13 -0.24 -11.11
CA THR A 108 -1.71 -1.56 -10.87
C THR A 108 -2.89 -1.50 -9.90
N LEU A 109 -2.75 -0.78 -8.79
CA LEU A 109 -3.82 -0.65 -7.79
C LEU A 109 -5.06 0.07 -8.35
N TYR A 110 -4.86 1.15 -9.10
CA TYR A 110 -5.97 1.90 -9.73
C TYR A 110 -6.65 1.13 -10.85
N ASP A 111 -5.93 0.30 -11.62
CA ASP A 111 -6.55 -0.58 -12.60
C ASP A 111 -7.46 -1.62 -11.92
N ILE A 112 -6.97 -2.25 -10.85
CA ILE A 112 -7.77 -3.20 -10.05
C ILE A 112 -8.99 -2.50 -9.44
N ALA A 113 -8.82 -1.33 -8.83
CA ALA A 113 -9.90 -0.54 -8.24
C ALA A 113 -10.97 -0.18 -9.27
N SER A 114 -10.55 0.27 -10.45
CA SER A 114 -11.45 0.59 -11.56
C SER A 114 -12.29 -0.61 -12.00
N ARG A 115 -11.69 -1.78 -12.13
CA ARG A 115 -12.40 -3.02 -12.50
C ARG A 115 -13.39 -3.49 -11.43
N MET A 116 -13.06 -3.25 -10.15
CA MET A 116 -13.89 -3.65 -9.01
C MET A 116 -14.97 -2.64 -8.63
N GLY A 117 -15.00 -1.45 -9.25
CA GLY A 117 -15.84 -0.33 -8.82
C GLY A 117 -15.46 0.16 -7.41
N GLY A 118 -14.19 0.06 -7.10
CA GLY A 118 -13.59 0.38 -5.81
C GLY A 118 -12.77 1.66 -5.80
N ILE A 119 -12.08 1.87 -4.68
CA ILE A 119 -11.11 2.96 -4.48
C ILE A 119 -9.80 2.39 -3.95
N VAL A 120 -8.71 3.13 -4.18
CA VAL A 120 -7.38 2.82 -3.64
C VAL A 120 -7.25 3.43 -2.25
N VAL A 121 -6.85 2.59 -1.29
CA VAL A 121 -6.54 3.01 0.08
C VAL A 121 -5.08 3.48 0.12
N ASP A 122 -4.90 4.72 0.53
CA ASP A 122 -3.60 5.34 0.80
C ASP A 122 -3.07 4.86 2.16
N THR A 123 -1.76 4.72 2.27
CA THR A 123 -1.09 4.22 3.48
C THR A 123 -0.05 5.18 4.05
N ASP A 124 0.04 6.40 3.53
CA ASP A 124 0.98 7.40 4.00
C ASP A 124 0.53 8.00 5.34
N ASN A 125 1.44 8.10 6.29
CA ASN A 125 1.18 8.75 7.56
C ASN A 125 1.54 10.24 7.54
N LEU A 126 1.10 10.98 8.54
CA LEU A 126 1.34 12.43 8.64
C LEU A 126 2.84 12.80 8.65
N THR A 127 3.69 11.94 9.21
CA THR A 127 5.15 12.18 9.24
C THR A 127 5.74 12.14 7.84
N GLU A 128 5.37 11.17 7.03
CA GLU A 128 5.80 11.04 5.63
C GLU A 128 5.31 12.23 4.81
N HIS A 129 4.05 12.57 4.96
CA HIS A 129 3.45 13.72 4.28
C HIS A 129 4.15 15.04 4.66
N PHE A 130 4.40 15.27 5.95
CA PHE A 130 5.03 16.49 6.46
C PHE A 130 6.50 16.63 6.02
N LEU A 131 7.22 15.51 5.92
CA LEU A 131 8.62 15.48 5.48
C LEU A 131 8.77 15.46 3.94
N GLY A 132 7.68 15.35 3.19
CA GLY A 132 7.73 15.17 1.73
C GLY A 132 8.34 13.82 1.32
N PHE A 133 8.23 12.81 2.17
CA PHE A 133 8.76 11.46 1.93
C PHE A 133 7.71 10.58 1.24
N TRP A 134 7.34 10.96 0.05
CA TRP A 134 6.38 10.27 -0.81
C TRP A 134 6.66 10.60 -2.29
N THR A 135 6.14 9.79 -3.18
CA THR A 135 6.33 9.94 -4.63
C THR A 135 5.08 10.53 -5.27
N LEU A 136 5.19 11.72 -5.84
CA LEU A 136 4.09 12.36 -6.55
C LEU A 136 3.53 11.41 -7.63
N HIS A 137 2.23 11.16 -7.60
CA HIS A 137 1.51 10.18 -8.43
C HIS A 137 2.00 8.72 -8.26
N GLY A 138 2.63 8.41 -7.12
CA GLY A 138 3.18 7.07 -6.87
C GLY A 138 2.77 6.45 -5.54
N ASP A 139 2.33 7.25 -4.58
CA ASP A 139 1.95 6.79 -3.26
C ASP A 139 0.54 7.26 -2.85
N ASP A 140 -0.01 8.31 -3.50
CA ASP A 140 -1.32 8.87 -3.16
C ASP A 140 -2.48 7.95 -3.54
N GLY A 141 -3.38 7.67 -2.60
CA GLY A 141 -4.64 6.96 -2.82
C GLY A 141 -5.89 7.85 -2.72
N ASP A 142 -7.06 7.27 -2.96
CA ASP A 142 -8.35 8.00 -2.92
C ASP A 142 -8.83 8.29 -1.49
N PHE A 143 -8.43 7.47 -0.52
CA PHE A 143 -8.81 7.59 0.87
C PHE A 143 -7.68 7.14 1.79
N ASN A 144 -7.26 8.02 2.70
CA ASN A 144 -6.18 7.75 3.64
C ASN A 144 -6.72 7.60 5.07
N PRO A 145 -6.74 6.39 5.67
CA PRO A 145 -7.24 6.17 7.02
C PRO A 145 -6.29 6.64 8.12
N ILE A 146 -4.98 6.79 7.84
CA ILE A 146 -3.94 7.17 8.81
C ILE A 146 -3.25 8.51 8.48
N GLY A 147 -3.66 9.22 7.44
CA GLY A 147 -3.03 10.46 6.97
C GLY A 147 -2.98 11.60 7.99
N CYS A 148 -3.78 11.53 9.05
CA CYS A 148 -3.75 12.48 10.16
C CYS A 148 -2.94 11.99 11.38
N LEU A 149 -2.34 10.80 11.33
CA LEU A 149 -1.57 10.20 12.42
C LEU A 149 -0.08 10.34 12.20
N TRP A 150 0.64 10.79 13.22
CA TRP A 150 2.11 10.72 13.22
C TRP A 150 2.58 9.26 13.26
N LYS A 151 3.77 8.97 12.75
CA LYS A 151 4.33 7.60 12.72
C LYS A 151 4.26 6.90 14.08
N HIS A 152 4.58 7.59 15.17
CA HIS A 152 4.51 7.03 16.51
C HIS A 152 3.07 6.72 16.96
N GLU A 153 2.08 7.48 16.47
CA GLU A 153 0.66 7.20 16.72
C GLU A 153 0.18 5.98 15.94
N VAL A 154 0.71 5.75 14.73
CA VAL A 154 0.44 4.51 13.98
C VAL A 154 0.93 3.29 14.75
N TYR A 155 2.13 3.32 15.33
CA TYR A 155 2.62 2.25 16.22
C TYR A 155 1.72 2.09 17.47
N GLY A 156 1.30 3.19 18.07
CA GLY A 156 0.36 3.18 19.19
C GLY A 156 -0.97 2.53 18.84
N LEU A 157 -1.50 2.86 17.67
CA LEU A 157 -2.75 2.29 17.15
C LEU A 157 -2.59 0.78 16.85
N ALA A 158 -1.50 0.36 16.21
CA ALA A 158 -1.21 -1.05 15.96
C ALA A 158 -1.20 -1.87 17.27
N LYS A 159 -0.50 -1.37 18.28
CA LYS A 159 -0.45 -1.99 19.61
C LYS A 159 -1.84 -2.07 20.25
N TRP A 160 -2.60 -0.98 20.22
CA TRP A 160 -3.96 -0.95 20.75
C TRP A 160 -4.87 -1.95 20.02
N MET A 161 -4.79 -2.00 18.68
CA MET A 161 -5.58 -2.95 17.88
C MET A 161 -5.22 -4.40 18.20
N LYS A 162 -3.94 -4.71 18.37
CA LYS A 162 -3.48 -6.04 18.78
C LYS A 162 -4.02 -6.44 20.16
N GLU A 163 -4.02 -5.52 21.12
CA GLU A 163 -4.47 -5.80 22.49
C GLU A 163 -6.00 -5.90 22.62
N ASN A 164 -6.77 -5.14 21.82
CA ASN A 164 -8.20 -4.96 22.05
C ASN A 164 -9.10 -5.53 20.93
N VAL A 165 -8.61 -5.63 19.70
CA VAL A 165 -9.41 -6.04 18.54
C VAL A 165 -8.93 -7.36 17.94
N TYR A 166 -7.62 -7.47 17.69
CA TYR A 166 -6.98 -8.58 16.98
C TYR A 166 -5.93 -9.27 17.87
N LYS A 167 -6.36 -9.84 19.00
CA LYS A 167 -5.47 -10.32 20.08
C LYS A 167 -4.40 -11.32 19.65
N ASP A 168 -4.68 -12.14 18.64
CA ASP A 168 -3.78 -13.17 18.13
C ASP A 168 -3.16 -12.80 16.77
N SER A 169 -3.22 -11.53 16.40
CA SER A 169 -2.71 -11.06 15.10
C SER A 169 -1.20 -11.22 14.98
N LYS A 170 -0.78 -12.11 14.09
CA LYS A 170 0.63 -12.28 13.71
C LYS A 170 1.09 -11.16 12.80
N ALA A 171 0.20 -10.61 11.98
CA ALA A 171 0.51 -9.51 11.09
C ALA A 171 0.86 -8.22 11.88
N LEU A 172 0.05 -7.86 12.89
CA LEU A 172 0.34 -6.71 13.77
C LEU A 172 1.53 -6.97 14.74
N GLU A 173 1.95 -8.21 14.91
CA GLU A 173 3.15 -8.54 15.67
C GLU A 173 4.42 -8.42 14.84
N ALA A 174 4.34 -8.75 13.55
CA ALA A 174 5.48 -8.77 12.64
C ALA A 174 5.77 -7.39 12.02
N ALA A 175 4.79 -6.50 11.97
CA ALA A 175 4.90 -5.14 11.43
C ALA A 175 5.36 -4.15 12.50
#